data_c91f1bba73db2daee7170862c0f20a22
#
_entry.id   c91f1bba73db2daee7170862c0f20a22
#
_cell.length_a   1.000
_cell.length_b   1.000
_cell.length_c   1.000
_cell.angle_alpha   90.00
_cell.angle_beta   90.00
_cell.angle_gamma   90.00
#
_symmetry.space_group_name_H-M   'P 1'
#
loop_
_entity.id
_entity.type
_entity.pdbx_description
1 polymer ?
#
loop_
_entity_poly.entity_id
_entity_poly.type
_entity_poly.pdbx_seq_one_letter_code
_entity_poly.pdbx_strand_id
1 'polypeptide(L)'
;MPAGAVTVFATFAQVAQPVAFPFTDVSKSSWYYDSVAYVYAQGLMNGTGATTFAPATPTTRGMLVTILYRMEGSPASAAWSPFADVTADAYYAAPVAWAAWNGIVNGVSATKFAPKQWITREQMASILYRYARYKQWDVSQRGDLYQFSDRSKCHSYALEALSWANATGLIQGKGKDILDP
;
A
#
# COMPACT_ATOMS: atom_id res chain seq x y z
N MET A 1 25.09 -28.45 12.49
CA MET A 1 23.96 -28.85 11.67
C MET A 1 23.66 -27.70 10.69
N PRO A 2 23.66 -27.94 9.38
CA PRO A 2 23.32 -26.88 8.46
C PRO A 2 21.82 -26.55 8.56
N ALA A 3 21.47 -25.27 8.66
CA ALA A 3 20.11 -24.79 8.63
C ALA A 3 19.50 -25.11 7.26
N GLY A 4 18.45 -25.93 7.24
CA GLY A 4 17.73 -26.26 6.01
C GLY A 4 17.03 -25.03 5.45
N ALA A 5 17.13 -24.85 4.12
CA ALA A 5 16.40 -23.80 3.41
C ALA A 5 14.89 -23.99 3.59
N VAL A 6 14.22 -23.00 4.18
CA VAL A 6 12.76 -22.97 4.24
C VAL A 6 12.25 -22.38 2.93
N THR A 7 11.71 -23.23 2.06
CA THR A 7 11.03 -22.78 0.85
C THR A 7 9.57 -22.48 1.21
N VAL A 8 9.19 -21.21 1.18
CA VAL A 8 7.81 -20.79 1.39
C VAL A 8 7.08 -20.86 0.04
N PHE A 9 6.19 -21.85 -0.09
CA PHE A 9 5.25 -21.90 -1.22
C PHE A 9 3.98 -21.14 -0.83
N ALA A 10 3.70 -20.02 -1.52
CA ALA A 10 2.38 -19.40 -1.45
C ALA A 10 1.41 -20.24 -2.29
N THR A 11 0.62 -21.09 -1.68
CA THR A 11 -0.53 -21.73 -2.31
C THR A 11 -1.67 -20.74 -2.33
N PHE A 12 -1.99 -20.19 -3.49
CA PHE A 12 -3.22 -19.41 -3.67
C PHE A 12 -4.39 -20.39 -3.67
N ALA A 13 -5.20 -20.35 -2.62
CA ALA A 13 -6.46 -21.08 -2.59
C ALA A 13 -7.36 -20.49 -3.69
N GLN A 14 -7.90 -21.36 -4.55
CA GLN A 14 -8.81 -20.98 -5.62
C GLN A 14 -10.05 -20.31 -5.00
N VAL A 15 -10.27 -19.03 -5.33
CA VAL A 15 -11.42 -18.27 -4.83
C VAL A 15 -12.69 -18.92 -5.33
N ALA A 16 -13.52 -19.41 -4.41
CA ALA A 16 -14.83 -19.96 -4.71
C ALA A 16 -15.75 -18.84 -5.22
N GLN A 17 -16.26 -19.00 -6.45
CA GLN A 17 -17.18 -18.15 -7.22
C GLN A 17 -16.51 -16.97 -7.94
N PRO A 18 -16.69 -16.82 -9.24
CA PRO A 18 -16.30 -15.62 -9.95
C PRO A 18 -17.20 -14.47 -9.49
N VAL A 19 -16.69 -13.60 -8.65
CA VAL A 19 -17.33 -12.31 -8.40
C VAL A 19 -17.44 -11.62 -9.75
N ALA A 20 -18.67 -11.31 -10.18
CA ALA A 20 -18.87 -10.65 -11.47
C ALA A 20 -18.07 -9.33 -11.47
N PHE A 21 -17.15 -9.21 -12.42
CA PHE A 21 -16.29 -8.03 -12.55
C PHE A 21 -17.13 -6.88 -13.12
N PRO A 22 -17.46 -5.83 -12.31
CA PRO A 22 -18.44 -4.86 -12.72
C PRO A 22 -17.87 -3.67 -13.51
N PHE A 23 -16.53 -3.51 -13.53
CA PHE A 23 -15.90 -2.27 -13.98
C PHE A 23 -15.81 -2.21 -15.52
N THR A 24 -16.47 -1.21 -16.11
CA THR A 24 -16.52 -0.98 -17.55
C THR A 24 -15.31 -0.18 -18.07
N ASP A 25 -14.61 0.50 -17.18
CA ASP A 25 -13.42 1.31 -17.46
C ASP A 25 -12.10 0.54 -17.32
N VAL A 26 -12.16 -0.78 -17.10
CA VAL A 26 -11.00 -1.68 -17.03
C VAL A 26 -11.11 -2.71 -18.15
N SER A 27 -10.36 -2.48 -19.23
CA SER A 27 -10.33 -3.41 -20.38
C SER A 27 -9.61 -4.70 -20.01
N LYS A 28 -10.10 -5.85 -20.52
CA LYS A 28 -9.43 -7.16 -20.39
C LYS A 28 -8.03 -7.19 -21.00
N SER A 29 -7.73 -6.30 -21.96
CA SER A 29 -6.42 -6.17 -22.58
C SER A 29 -5.45 -5.29 -21.79
N SER A 30 -5.89 -4.64 -20.71
CA SER A 30 -5.03 -3.79 -19.87
C SER A 30 -4.07 -4.66 -19.08
N TRP A 31 -2.81 -4.26 -18.99
CA TRP A 31 -1.77 -4.98 -18.24
C TRP A 31 -2.10 -5.13 -16.74
N TYR A 32 -2.95 -4.28 -16.21
CA TYR A 32 -3.40 -4.28 -14.80
C TYR A 32 -4.73 -5.02 -14.58
N TYR A 33 -5.35 -5.60 -15.62
CA TYR A 33 -6.69 -6.22 -15.50
C TYR A 33 -6.74 -7.29 -14.42
N ASP A 34 -5.80 -8.23 -14.44
CA ASP A 34 -5.77 -9.34 -13.48
C ASP A 34 -5.54 -8.85 -12.05
N SER A 35 -4.71 -7.82 -11.89
CA SER A 35 -4.48 -7.20 -10.58
C SER A 35 -5.73 -6.53 -10.03
N VAL A 36 -6.48 -5.80 -10.89
CA VAL A 36 -7.74 -5.17 -10.48
C VAL A 36 -8.79 -6.23 -10.17
N ALA A 37 -8.91 -7.27 -10.99
CA ALA A 37 -9.82 -8.38 -10.74
C ALA A 37 -9.52 -9.07 -9.40
N TYR A 38 -8.25 -9.31 -9.11
CA TYR A 38 -7.81 -9.91 -7.85
C TYR A 38 -8.17 -9.04 -6.64
N VAL A 39 -7.76 -7.76 -6.62
CA VAL A 39 -8.01 -6.89 -5.46
C VAL A 39 -9.51 -6.63 -5.24
N TYR A 40 -10.31 -6.64 -6.30
CA TYR A 40 -11.76 -6.56 -6.21
C TYR A 40 -12.36 -7.86 -5.63
N ALA A 41 -11.97 -9.01 -6.15
CA ALA A 41 -12.44 -10.31 -5.68
C ALA A 41 -12.10 -10.56 -4.20
N GLN A 42 -10.95 -10.03 -3.73
CA GLN A 42 -10.55 -10.08 -2.32
C GLN A 42 -11.21 -9.00 -1.45
N GLY A 43 -12.08 -8.14 -2.01
CA GLY A 43 -12.69 -7.03 -1.28
C GLY A 43 -11.73 -5.94 -0.82
N LEU A 44 -10.50 -5.93 -1.35
CA LEU A 44 -9.47 -4.95 -0.97
C LEU A 44 -9.74 -3.58 -1.59
N MET A 45 -10.22 -3.56 -2.85
CA MET A 45 -10.60 -2.34 -3.56
C MET A 45 -11.96 -2.52 -4.22
N ASN A 46 -12.89 -1.59 -3.97
CA ASN A 46 -14.27 -1.66 -4.45
C ASN A 46 -14.55 -0.73 -5.64
N GLY A 47 -13.52 -0.08 -6.19
CA GLY A 47 -13.69 0.96 -7.21
C GLY A 47 -14.16 2.29 -6.63
N THR A 48 -14.43 3.24 -7.52
CA THR A 48 -14.89 4.60 -7.18
C THR A 48 -16.38 4.78 -7.44
N GLY A 49 -17.02 3.81 -8.07
CA GLY A 49 -18.46 3.76 -8.38
C GLY A 49 -18.90 2.33 -8.64
N ALA A 50 -20.21 2.13 -8.87
CA ALA A 50 -20.79 0.81 -9.09
C ALA A 50 -20.18 0.05 -10.27
N THR A 51 -19.78 0.77 -11.33
CA THR A 51 -19.19 0.21 -12.56
C THR A 51 -17.87 0.86 -12.95
N THR A 52 -17.27 1.63 -12.05
CA THR A 52 -16.06 2.43 -12.31
C THR A 52 -14.98 2.11 -11.28
N PHE A 53 -13.83 1.68 -11.75
CA PHE A 53 -12.64 1.46 -10.92
C PHE A 53 -11.75 2.70 -10.83
N ALA A 54 -11.67 3.46 -11.94
CA ALA A 54 -10.84 4.64 -12.14
C ALA A 54 -9.33 4.35 -12.03
N PRO A 55 -8.77 3.46 -12.86
CA PRO A 55 -7.37 3.01 -12.73
C PRO A 55 -6.33 4.10 -12.96
N ALA A 56 -6.69 5.17 -13.65
CA ALA A 56 -5.82 6.33 -13.89
C ALA A 56 -5.83 7.37 -12.75
N THR A 57 -6.71 7.20 -11.75
CA THR A 57 -6.79 8.14 -10.64
C THR A 57 -5.65 7.89 -9.65
N PRO A 58 -4.88 8.92 -9.27
CA PRO A 58 -3.83 8.76 -8.27
C PRO A 58 -4.38 8.25 -6.93
N THR A 59 -3.64 7.35 -6.31
CA THR A 59 -3.99 6.79 -5.00
C THR A 59 -3.79 7.83 -3.91
N THR A 60 -4.77 7.97 -3.02
CA THR A 60 -4.62 8.82 -1.84
C THR A 60 -4.04 8.05 -0.66
N ARG A 61 -3.54 8.80 0.34
CA ARG A 61 -3.02 8.22 1.59
C ARG A 61 -4.09 7.41 2.33
N GLY A 62 -5.33 7.91 2.35
CA GLY A 62 -6.47 7.20 2.95
C GLY A 62 -6.82 5.90 2.22
N MET A 63 -6.74 5.89 0.89
CA MET A 63 -6.96 4.67 0.09
C MET A 63 -5.94 3.58 0.42
N LEU A 64 -4.64 3.90 0.42
CA LEU A 64 -3.61 2.91 0.74
C LEU A 64 -3.84 2.28 2.12
N VAL A 65 -4.08 3.10 3.14
CA VAL A 65 -4.28 2.60 4.50
C VAL A 65 -5.55 1.76 4.61
N THR A 66 -6.60 2.11 3.84
CA THR A 66 -7.83 1.31 3.79
C THR A 66 -7.59 -0.07 3.17
N ILE A 67 -6.74 -0.15 2.15
CA ILE A 67 -6.36 -1.44 1.56
C ILE A 67 -5.63 -2.30 2.59
N LEU A 68 -4.63 -1.76 3.30
CA LEU A 68 -3.88 -2.50 4.33
C LEU A 68 -4.80 -2.97 5.47
N TYR A 69 -5.72 -2.12 5.90
CA TYR A 69 -6.72 -2.46 6.91
C TYR A 69 -7.61 -3.62 6.48
N ARG A 70 -8.07 -3.63 5.24
CA ARG A 70 -8.87 -4.72 4.67
C ARG A 70 -8.06 -6.01 4.50
N MET A 71 -6.78 -5.92 4.16
CA MET A 71 -5.87 -7.07 4.12
C MET A 71 -5.76 -7.78 5.47
N GLU A 72 -5.93 -7.04 6.57
CA GLU A 72 -5.97 -7.60 7.94
C GLU A 72 -7.39 -8.03 8.36
N GLY A 73 -8.35 -8.12 7.44
CA GLY A 73 -9.71 -8.51 7.75
C GLY A 73 -10.53 -7.43 8.47
N SER A 74 -10.15 -6.17 8.33
CA SER A 74 -10.82 -5.03 8.96
C SER A 74 -10.95 -5.16 10.49
N PRO A 75 -9.84 -5.28 11.22
CA PRO A 75 -9.87 -5.52 12.66
C PRO A 75 -10.56 -4.40 13.43
N ALA A 76 -11.05 -4.71 14.63
CA ALA A 76 -11.57 -3.66 15.51
C ALA A 76 -10.49 -2.59 15.74
N SER A 77 -10.86 -1.33 15.57
CA SER A 77 -9.95 -0.20 15.72
C SER A 77 -10.35 0.68 16.90
N ALA A 78 -9.44 1.55 17.35
CA ALA A 78 -9.77 2.58 18.31
C ALA A 78 -10.93 3.44 17.81
N ALA A 79 -11.76 3.90 18.72
CA ALA A 79 -12.95 4.69 18.40
C ALA A 79 -12.63 6.07 17.78
N TRP A 80 -11.37 6.51 17.84
CA TRP A 80 -10.94 7.82 17.36
C TRP A 80 -9.53 7.79 16.74
N SER A 81 -9.32 8.68 15.79
CA SER A 81 -8.02 8.92 15.16
C SER A 81 -7.25 10.00 15.92
N PRO A 82 -5.92 9.90 16.08
CA PRO A 82 -5.11 10.98 16.64
C PRO A 82 -5.00 12.22 15.74
N PHE A 83 -5.56 12.16 14.53
CA PHE A 83 -5.46 13.21 13.51
C PHE A 83 -6.77 13.99 13.40
N ALA A 84 -6.72 15.31 13.56
CA ALA A 84 -7.90 16.18 13.54
C ALA A 84 -8.59 16.29 12.17
N ASP A 85 -7.90 15.96 11.07
CA ASP A 85 -8.42 15.96 9.71
C ASP A 85 -9.04 14.63 9.27
N VAL A 86 -9.20 13.69 10.21
CA VAL A 86 -9.86 12.40 10.00
C VAL A 86 -11.20 12.40 10.73
N THR A 87 -12.26 12.72 9.99
CA THR A 87 -13.63 12.76 10.53
C THR A 87 -14.17 11.34 10.76
N ALA A 88 -14.98 11.15 11.80
CA ALA A 88 -15.44 9.83 12.24
C ALA A 88 -16.32 9.10 11.21
N ASP A 89 -17.02 9.84 10.36
CA ASP A 89 -17.89 9.35 9.28
C ASP A 89 -17.16 8.97 8.00
N ALA A 90 -15.86 9.30 7.90
CA ALA A 90 -15.09 9.01 6.69
C ALA A 90 -14.80 7.50 6.57
N TYR A 91 -14.86 6.95 5.34
CA TYR A 91 -14.57 5.54 5.06
C TYR A 91 -13.18 5.10 5.52
N TYR A 92 -12.25 6.03 5.61
CA TYR A 92 -10.87 5.81 6.06
C TYR A 92 -10.68 6.06 7.55
N ALA A 93 -11.72 6.41 8.32
CA ALA A 93 -11.57 6.77 9.73
C ALA A 93 -11.02 5.59 10.56
N ALA A 94 -11.71 4.45 10.54
CA ALA A 94 -11.26 3.25 11.24
C ALA A 94 -9.91 2.72 10.71
N PRO A 95 -9.66 2.63 9.38
CA PRO A 95 -8.36 2.30 8.83
C PRO A 95 -7.21 3.19 9.34
N VAL A 96 -7.40 4.51 9.34
CA VAL A 96 -6.35 5.44 9.79
C VAL A 96 -6.11 5.34 11.30
N ALA A 97 -7.18 5.20 12.10
CA ALA A 97 -7.05 4.99 13.54
C ALA A 97 -6.26 3.69 13.81
N TRP A 98 -6.66 2.57 13.21
CA TRP A 98 -5.94 1.30 13.32
C TRP A 98 -4.47 1.42 12.95
N ALA A 99 -4.17 2.01 11.80
CA ALA A 99 -2.80 2.12 11.31
C ALA A 99 -1.93 3.04 12.18
N ALA A 100 -2.51 4.11 12.73
CA ALA A 100 -1.81 5.01 13.65
C ALA A 100 -1.47 4.31 14.98
N TRP A 101 -2.43 3.60 15.58
CA TRP A 101 -2.23 2.89 16.83
C TRP A 101 -1.26 1.71 16.74
N ASN A 102 -1.13 1.12 15.54
CA ASN A 102 -0.16 0.06 15.27
C ASN A 102 1.19 0.57 14.72
N GLY A 103 1.42 1.88 14.70
CA GLY A 103 2.68 2.47 14.23
C GLY A 103 2.94 2.31 12.72
N ILE A 104 1.91 1.95 11.95
CA ILE A 104 2.01 1.76 10.49
C ILE A 104 2.07 3.11 9.79
N VAL A 105 1.32 4.09 10.30
CA VAL A 105 1.33 5.45 9.75
C VAL A 105 1.70 6.49 10.78
N ASN A 106 2.42 7.51 10.32
CA ASN A 106 2.58 8.79 10.97
C ASN A 106 1.79 9.83 10.18
N GLY A 107 1.39 10.92 10.82
CA GLY A 107 0.81 12.05 10.12
C GLY A 107 1.81 12.76 9.20
N VAL A 108 1.31 13.68 8.40
CA VAL A 108 2.14 14.69 7.73
C VAL A 108 2.56 15.80 8.73
N SER A 109 1.87 15.86 9.88
CA SER A 109 2.23 16.60 11.08
C SER A 109 1.69 15.88 12.32
N ALA A 110 1.97 16.39 13.50
CA ALA A 110 1.48 15.81 14.76
C ALA A 110 -0.05 15.65 14.81
N THR A 111 -0.80 16.48 14.10
CA THR A 111 -2.28 16.51 14.16
C THR A 111 -2.96 16.29 12.81
N LYS A 112 -2.20 16.04 11.73
CA LYS A 112 -2.76 15.87 10.37
C LYS A 112 -2.25 14.62 9.71
N PHE A 113 -3.16 13.81 9.17
CA PHE A 113 -2.87 12.63 8.34
C PHE A 113 -2.86 12.94 6.84
N ALA A 114 -3.63 13.92 6.41
CA ALA A 114 -3.90 14.29 5.01
C ALA A 114 -4.47 13.11 4.17
N PRO A 115 -5.63 12.53 4.57
CA PRO A 115 -6.16 11.30 3.96
C PRO A 115 -6.54 11.45 2.48
N LYS A 116 -6.90 12.66 2.05
CA LYS A 116 -7.30 12.97 0.67
C LYS A 116 -6.13 13.39 -0.22
N GLN A 117 -4.94 13.59 0.36
CA GLN A 117 -3.73 13.92 -0.41
C GLN A 117 -3.27 12.71 -1.21
N TRP A 118 -2.86 12.91 -2.44
CA TRP A 118 -2.19 11.89 -3.24
C TRP A 118 -0.91 11.47 -2.56
N ILE A 119 -0.68 10.16 -2.53
CA ILE A 119 0.49 9.60 -1.88
C ILE A 119 1.68 9.63 -2.85
N THR A 120 2.83 10.11 -2.38
CA THR A 120 4.08 9.97 -3.14
C THR A 120 4.63 8.55 -3.00
N ARG A 121 5.53 8.17 -3.90
CA ARG A 121 6.15 6.83 -3.89
C ARG A 121 6.99 6.60 -2.63
N GLU A 122 7.69 7.61 -2.16
CA GLU A 122 8.45 7.54 -0.90
C GLU A 122 7.55 7.41 0.33
N GLN A 123 6.40 8.10 0.34
CA GLN A 123 5.41 7.95 1.40
C GLN A 123 4.78 6.56 1.38
N MET A 124 4.48 6.04 0.19
CA MET A 124 3.99 4.67 0.02
C MET A 124 5.00 3.66 0.54
N ALA A 125 6.27 3.76 0.12
CA ALA A 125 7.35 2.90 0.62
C ALA A 125 7.43 2.92 2.14
N SER A 126 7.36 4.12 2.74
CA SER A 126 7.45 4.29 4.19
C SER A 126 6.29 3.62 4.95
N ILE A 127 5.07 3.69 4.41
CA ILE A 127 3.90 3.02 5.00
C ILE A 127 4.02 1.50 4.85
N LEU A 128 4.37 1.00 3.65
CA LEU A 128 4.54 -0.43 3.38
C LEU A 128 5.69 -1.03 4.22
N TYR A 129 6.78 -0.31 4.42
CA TYR A 129 7.89 -0.74 5.26
C TYR A 129 7.46 -0.91 6.73
N ARG A 130 6.72 0.07 7.28
CA ARG A 130 6.19 -0.03 8.64
C ARG A 130 5.15 -1.13 8.77
N TYR A 131 4.33 -1.33 7.75
CA TYR A 131 3.37 -2.43 7.69
C TYR A 131 4.11 -3.79 7.69
N ALA A 132 5.16 -3.95 6.89
CA ALA A 132 5.98 -5.16 6.90
C ALA A 132 6.60 -5.44 8.29
N ARG A 133 7.07 -4.40 8.99
CA ARG A 133 7.52 -4.51 10.38
C ARG A 133 6.41 -4.91 11.34
N TYR A 134 5.22 -4.33 11.19
CA TYR A 134 4.03 -4.73 11.95
C TYR A 134 3.71 -6.22 11.77
N LYS A 135 3.85 -6.72 10.54
CA LYS A 135 3.69 -8.15 10.20
C LYS A 135 4.87 -9.03 10.63
N GLN A 136 5.91 -8.46 11.20
CA GLN A 136 7.16 -9.15 11.56
C GLN A 136 7.84 -9.83 10.36
N TRP A 137 7.64 -9.30 9.16
CA TRP A 137 8.35 -9.76 7.97
C TRP A 137 9.80 -9.29 7.99
N ASP A 138 10.67 -10.04 7.31
CA ASP A 138 12.06 -9.61 7.14
C ASP A 138 12.15 -8.34 6.31
N VAL A 139 12.65 -7.28 6.92
CA VAL A 139 12.86 -5.98 6.29
C VAL A 139 14.33 -5.62 6.20
N SER A 140 15.24 -6.60 6.29
CA SER A 140 16.69 -6.39 6.28
C SER A 140 17.26 -6.10 4.90
N GLN A 141 16.59 -6.53 3.83
CA GLN A 141 17.04 -6.35 2.45
C GLN A 141 17.20 -4.87 2.09
N ARG A 142 18.26 -4.56 1.33
CA ARG A 142 18.56 -3.18 0.87
C ARG A 142 18.93 -3.19 -0.60
N GLY A 143 18.18 -2.39 -1.38
CA GLY A 143 18.50 -2.08 -2.77
C GLY A 143 19.43 -0.86 -2.86
N ASP A 144 20.17 -0.80 -3.94
CA ASP A 144 21.04 0.34 -4.22
C ASP A 144 20.24 1.49 -4.84
N LEU A 145 20.02 2.55 -4.06
CA LEU A 145 19.34 3.75 -4.55
C LEU A 145 20.29 4.68 -5.36
N TYR A 146 21.60 4.46 -5.34
CA TYR A 146 22.53 5.29 -6.13
C TYR A 146 22.41 5.07 -7.63
N GLN A 147 21.78 3.99 -8.05
CA GLN A 147 21.42 3.75 -9.45
C GLN A 147 20.40 4.76 -10.01
N PHE A 148 19.71 5.53 -9.14
CA PHE A 148 18.72 6.51 -9.55
C PHE A 148 19.29 7.93 -9.51
N SER A 149 19.24 8.61 -10.65
CA SER A 149 19.78 9.97 -10.83
C SER A 149 19.04 11.03 -9.98
N ASP A 150 17.79 10.76 -9.65
CA ASP A 150 16.93 11.62 -8.83
C ASP A 150 16.89 11.25 -7.34
N ARG A 151 17.80 10.38 -6.89
CA ARG A 151 17.93 9.98 -5.47
C ARG A 151 18.02 11.18 -4.51
N SER A 152 18.64 12.26 -4.93
CA SER A 152 18.75 13.47 -4.12
C SER A 152 17.42 14.15 -3.78
N LYS A 153 16.34 13.81 -4.50
CA LYS A 153 14.97 14.25 -4.20
C LYS A 153 14.30 13.44 -3.10
N CYS A 154 14.85 12.26 -2.72
CA CYS A 154 14.33 11.45 -1.64
C CYS A 154 14.55 12.13 -0.30
N HIS A 155 13.52 12.23 0.51
CA HIS A 155 13.64 12.73 1.87
C HIS A 155 14.31 11.68 2.77
N SER A 156 15.10 12.15 3.74
CA SER A 156 15.88 11.29 4.64
C SER A 156 15.03 10.25 5.38
N TYR A 157 13.79 10.59 5.76
CA TYR A 157 12.88 9.69 6.44
C TYR A 157 12.48 8.46 5.63
N ALA A 158 12.57 8.53 4.31
CA ALA A 158 12.09 7.50 3.40
C ALA A 158 13.21 6.62 2.83
N LEU A 159 14.48 7.00 2.98
CA LEU A 159 15.61 6.32 2.33
C LEU A 159 15.69 4.84 2.68
N GLU A 160 15.52 4.48 3.95
CA GLU A 160 15.53 3.08 4.37
C GLU A 160 14.37 2.29 3.76
N ALA A 161 13.17 2.85 3.80
CA ALA A 161 11.97 2.24 3.24
C ALA A 161 12.02 2.10 1.72
N LEU A 162 12.55 3.11 1.01
CA LEU A 162 12.74 3.05 -0.43
C LEU A 162 13.77 1.99 -0.83
N SER A 163 14.90 1.91 -0.08
CA SER A 163 15.92 0.90 -0.31
C SER A 163 15.37 -0.52 -0.12
N TRP A 164 14.60 -0.75 0.94
CA TRP A 164 13.90 -2.02 1.15
C TRP A 164 12.89 -2.31 0.05
N ALA A 165 12.02 -1.35 -0.28
CA ALA A 165 10.99 -1.53 -1.28
C ALA A 165 11.56 -1.78 -2.69
N ASN A 166 12.74 -1.20 -2.98
CA ASN A 166 13.46 -1.48 -4.22
C ASN A 166 14.07 -2.88 -4.22
N ALA A 167 14.73 -3.30 -3.13
CA ALA A 167 15.30 -4.64 -3.00
C ALA A 167 14.25 -5.76 -3.14
N THR A 168 13.05 -5.53 -2.63
CA THR A 168 11.94 -6.49 -2.66
C THR A 168 11.09 -6.40 -3.94
N GLY A 169 11.42 -5.49 -4.87
CA GLY A 169 10.68 -5.29 -6.11
C GLY A 169 9.33 -4.58 -5.96
N LEU A 170 8.96 -4.11 -4.76
CA LEU A 170 7.72 -3.38 -4.53
C LEU A 170 7.72 -2.01 -5.22
N ILE A 171 8.87 -1.35 -5.25
CA ILE A 171 9.05 -0.07 -5.94
C ILE A 171 10.27 -0.18 -6.87
N GLN A 172 10.00 -0.12 -8.15
CA GLN A 172 11.01 -0.08 -9.21
C GLN A 172 11.06 1.33 -9.82
N GLY A 173 12.12 1.63 -10.56
CA GLY A 173 12.25 2.90 -11.26
C GLY A 173 11.19 3.08 -12.35
N LYS A 174 10.91 4.33 -12.69
CA LYS A 174 10.20 4.73 -13.90
C LYS A 174 11.22 4.92 -15.03
N GLY A 175 11.56 3.86 -15.75
CA GLY A 175 12.66 3.85 -16.72
C GLY A 175 13.99 3.41 -16.09
N LYS A 176 15.12 3.75 -16.75
CA LYS A 176 16.42 3.18 -16.37
C LYS A 176 16.96 3.69 -15.04
N ASP A 177 16.77 4.97 -14.74
CA ASP A 177 17.50 5.67 -13.67
C ASP A 177 16.66 6.71 -12.92
N ILE A 178 15.34 6.64 -13.01
CA ILE A 178 14.42 7.58 -12.34
C ILE A 178 13.60 6.81 -11.32
N LEU A 179 13.69 7.19 -10.05
CA LEU A 179 12.89 6.63 -8.96
C LEU A 179 11.53 7.31 -8.84
N ASP A 180 11.48 8.63 -9.04
CA ASP A 180 10.31 9.50 -8.88
C ASP A 180 9.68 9.36 -7.49
N PRO A 181 10.40 9.76 -6.41
CA PRO A 181 10.03 9.50 -5.03
C PRO A 181 8.77 10.21 -4.54
#